data_f27605336756bf12b43b166430363798
#
_entry.id   f27605336756bf12b43b166430363798
#
_cell.length_a   1.000
_cell.length_b   1.000
_cell.length_c   1.000
_cell.angle_alpha   90.00
_cell.angle_beta   90.00
_cell.angle_gamma   90.00
#
_symmetry.space_group_name_H-M   'P 1'
#
loop_
_entity.id
_entity.type
_entity.pdbx_description
1 polymer ?
#
loop_
_entity_poly.entity_id
_entity_poly.type
_entity_poly.pdbx_seq_one_letter_code
_entity_poly.pdbx_strand_id
1 'polypeptide(L)'
;MDEPKDIREAMSKAREAWFRVMEPYKNSFGCIQLPHSAPMLTNKHVEGCYVLPDRETILQQMKRGGIVAEVGVQTGEFSRSILNICSPSKIHLIDIDLRSHSIYEKFGKEINAGIVQLQEEDSSSALKKFPDSFFDFIYIDGDHSYNGVKKDIEAGKSKVKKDGFLIFNDYTYWSPCECMEYGVIQAVNELCREDDWKMIYFAFGYYMYCDVAIRRR
;
A
#
# COMPACT_ATOMS: atom_id res chain seq x y z
N MET A 1 9.19 -30.35 -6.85
CA MET A 1 9.76 -29.99 -8.16
C MET A 1 11.17 -29.47 -7.90
N ASP A 2 12.18 -30.09 -8.42
CA ASP A 2 13.56 -29.58 -8.29
C ASP A 2 13.69 -28.35 -9.16
N GLU A 3 14.16 -27.24 -8.56
CA GLU A 3 14.50 -26.03 -9.32
C GLU A 3 15.56 -26.38 -10.40
N PRO A 4 15.40 -25.86 -11.62
CA PRO A 4 16.41 -26.04 -12.67
C PRO A 4 17.79 -25.56 -12.19
N LYS A 5 18.84 -26.32 -12.50
CA LYS A 5 20.23 -26.03 -12.08
C LYS A 5 20.69 -24.63 -12.53
N ASP A 6 20.22 -24.20 -13.70
CA ASP A 6 20.50 -22.87 -14.29
C ASP A 6 19.93 -21.71 -13.47
N ILE A 7 18.75 -21.89 -12.88
CA ILE A 7 18.15 -20.84 -12.01
C ILE A 7 18.97 -20.70 -10.73
N ARG A 8 19.37 -21.77 -10.09
CA ARG A 8 20.20 -21.70 -8.87
C ARG A 8 21.55 -21.03 -9.14
N GLU A 9 22.17 -21.33 -10.26
CA GLU A 9 23.43 -20.70 -10.65
C GLU A 9 23.24 -19.21 -10.94
N ALA A 10 22.17 -18.83 -11.65
CA ALA A 10 21.84 -17.45 -11.92
C ALA A 10 21.58 -16.67 -10.61
N MET A 11 20.81 -17.24 -9.68
CA MET A 11 20.57 -16.66 -8.36
C MET A 11 21.85 -16.51 -7.55
N SER A 12 22.77 -17.47 -7.60
CA SER A 12 24.06 -17.37 -6.91
C SER A 12 24.90 -16.22 -7.46
N LYS A 13 24.98 -16.08 -8.79
CA LYS A 13 25.67 -14.95 -9.43
C LYS A 13 25.05 -13.61 -9.09
N ALA A 14 23.72 -13.52 -9.10
CA ALA A 14 23.00 -12.28 -8.71
C ALA A 14 23.29 -11.93 -7.26
N ARG A 15 23.29 -12.91 -6.34
CA ARG A 15 23.63 -12.72 -4.93
C ARG A 15 25.06 -12.22 -4.72
N GLU A 16 26.01 -12.78 -5.47
CA GLU A 16 27.41 -12.34 -5.40
C GLU A 16 27.58 -10.90 -5.91
N ALA A 17 26.86 -10.53 -6.99
CA ALA A 17 26.85 -9.19 -7.50
C ALA A 17 26.24 -8.21 -6.50
N TRP A 18 25.12 -8.59 -5.86
CA TRP A 18 24.49 -7.83 -4.77
C TRP A 18 25.47 -7.59 -3.62
N PHE A 19 26.14 -8.61 -3.10
CA PHE A 19 27.09 -8.43 -2.00
C PHE A 19 28.24 -7.48 -2.35
N ARG A 20 28.71 -7.49 -3.61
CA ARG A 20 29.75 -6.52 -4.05
C ARG A 20 29.24 -5.08 -4.02
N VAL A 21 28.03 -4.84 -4.46
CA VAL A 21 27.40 -3.50 -4.41
C VAL A 21 27.17 -3.05 -2.97
N MET A 22 26.83 -3.98 -2.08
CA MET A 22 26.50 -3.69 -0.68
C MET A 22 27.71 -3.62 0.25
N GLU A 23 28.92 -3.97 -0.21
CA GLU A 23 30.14 -3.95 0.60
C GLU A 23 30.41 -2.58 1.28
N PRO A 24 30.25 -1.42 0.61
CA PRO A 24 30.45 -0.11 1.23
C PRO A 24 29.44 0.23 2.33
N TYR A 25 28.31 -0.47 2.39
CA TYR A 25 27.25 -0.25 3.38
C TYR A 25 27.32 -1.20 4.59
N LYS A 26 28.36 -2.01 4.69
CA LYS A 26 28.59 -2.85 5.86
C LYS A 26 29.09 -2.00 7.03
N ASN A 27 28.47 -2.20 8.19
CA ASN A 27 28.97 -1.64 9.44
C ASN A 27 30.19 -2.43 9.97
N SER A 28 30.76 -1.99 11.11
CA SER A 28 31.89 -2.65 11.76
C SER A 28 31.66 -4.10 12.17
N PHE A 29 30.41 -4.56 12.19
CA PHE A 29 30.02 -5.94 12.49
C PHE A 29 29.74 -6.76 11.22
N GLY A 30 30.00 -6.21 10.03
CA GLY A 30 29.75 -6.86 8.74
C GLY A 30 28.27 -6.95 8.35
N CYS A 31 27.37 -6.29 9.08
CA CYS A 31 25.96 -6.21 8.74
C CYS A 31 25.72 -5.09 7.73
N ILE A 32 24.94 -5.38 6.69
CA ILE A 32 24.51 -4.38 5.72
C ILE A 32 23.59 -3.39 6.42
N GLN A 33 23.94 -2.12 6.37
CA GLN A 33 23.18 -1.04 6.95
C GLN A 33 22.90 -0.01 5.84
N LEU A 34 21.75 -0.18 5.17
CA LEU A 34 21.29 0.81 4.22
C LEU A 34 20.91 2.09 4.97
N PRO A 35 21.36 3.25 4.48
CA PRO A 35 20.88 4.51 4.99
C PRO A 35 19.40 4.65 4.65
N HIS A 36 18.52 4.43 5.60
CA HIS A 36 17.11 4.76 5.45
C HIS A 36 16.75 5.88 6.41
N SER A 37 15.91 6.78 5.97
CA SER A 37 15.49 7.97 6.72
C SER A 37 14.16 7.79 7.46
N ALA A 38 13.59 6.58 7.46
CA ALA A 38 12.33 6.30 8.13
C ALA A 38 12.44 6.51 9.64
N PRO A 39 11.63 7.41 10.23
CA PRO A 39 11.65 7.61 11.67
C PRO A 39 11.09 6.39 12.40
N MET A 40 11.68 6.06 13.54
CA MET A 40 11.20 4.96 14.37
C MET A 40 9.85 5.31 15.00
N LEU A 41 8.90 4.38 14.92
CA LEU A 41 7.67 4.46 15.70
C LEU A 41 7.96 4.19 17.19
N THR A 42 7.11 4.68 18.05
CA THR A 42 7.16 4.42 19.51
C THR A 42 5.88 3.67 19.91
N ASN A 43 5.85 3.14 21.14
CA ASN A 43 4.70 2.39 21.64
C ASN A 43 3.36 3.10 21.40
N LYS A 44 3.30 4.42 21.59
CA LYS A 44 2.06 5.18 21.37
C LYS A 44 1.49 5.07 19.94
N HIS A 45 2.33 4.76 18.95
CA HIS A 45 1.91 4.65 17.54
C HIS A 45 1.44 3.23 17.18
N VAL A 46 1.78 2.21 18.00
CA VAL A 46 1.50 0.80 17.72
C VAL A 46 0.73 0.11 18.85
N GLU A 47 0.51 0.79 19.98
CA GLU A 47 -0.26 0.23 21.09
C GLU A 47 -1.67 -0.14 20.67
N GLY A 48 -2.05 -1.41 20.88
CA GLY A 48 -3.33 -1.97 20.45
C GLY A 48 -3.41 -2.27 18.95
N CYS A 49 -2.27 -2.31 18.23
CA CYS A 49 -2.24 -2.79 16.86
C CYS A 49 -2.50 -4.30 16.81
N TYR A 50 -3.43 -4.72 15.96
CA TYR A 50 -3.73 -6.13 15.71
C TYR A 50 -2.93 -6.63 14.53
N VAL A 51 -2.25 -7.77 14.72
CA VAL A 51 -1.55 -8.48 13.66
C VAL A 51 -2.50 -9.45 12.98
N LEU A 52 -2.61 -9.36 11.67
CA LEU A 52 -3.55 -10.12 10.84
C LEU A 52 -2.78 -11.01 9.85
N PRO A 53 -3.37 -12.13 9.40
CA PRO A 53 -2.68 -13.09 8.52
C PRO A 53 -2.44 -12.56 7.10
N ASP A 54 -3.31 -11.67 6.60
CA ASP A 54 -3.27 -11.17 5.22
C ASP A 54 -4.05 -9.85 5.07
N ARG A 55 -3.90 -9.21 3.91
CA ARG A 55 -4.56 -7.93 3.59
C ARG A 55 -6.08 -8.04 3.43
N GLU A 56 -6.59 -9.19 2.99
CA GLU A 56 -8.03 -9.45 2.92
C GLU A 56 -8.65 -9.44 4.31
N THR A 57 -7.92 -9.90 5.33
CA THR A 57 -8.36 -9.82 6.72
C THR A 57 -8.41 -8.38 7.22
N ILE A 58 -7.58 -7.45 6.72
CA ILE A 58 -7.76 -6.01 6.96
C ILE A 58 -9.11 -5.55 6.41
N LEU A 59 -9.46 -5.94 5.18
CA LEU A 59 -10.74 -5.56 4.56
C LEU A 59 -11.94 -6.07 5.38
N GLN A 60 -11.83 -7.24 6.02
CA GLN A 60 -12.89 -7.78 6.89
C GLN A 60 -13.12 -6.92 8.15
N GLN A 61 -12.13 -6.12 8.57
CA GLN A 61 -12.26 -5.18 9.69
C GLN A 61 -12.87 -3.83 9.26
N MET A 62 -12.97 -3.60 7.96
CA MET A 62 -13.49 -2.33 7.45
C MET A 62 -15.02 -2.31 7.49
N LYS A 63 -15.57 -1.09 7.58
CA LYS A 63 -17.01 -0.87 7.55
C LYS A 63 -17.60 -1.33 6.21
N ARG A 64 -18.61 -2.17 6.25
CA ARG A 64 -19.37 -2.57 5.06
C ARG A 64 -20.30 -1.44 4.60
N GLY A 65 -20.54 -1.37 3.29
CA GLY A 65 -21.45 -0.38 2.70
C GLY A 65 -20.94 1.04 2.68
N GLY A 66 -19.66 1.27 3.02
CA GLY A 66 -19.02 2.58 3.02
C GLY A 66 -18.73 3.14 1.62
N ILE A 67 -18.20 4.36 1.58
CA ILE A 67 -17.59 4.97 0.39
C ILE A 67 -16.09 4.83 0.52
N VAL A 68 -15.46 4.21 -0.47
CA VAL A 68 -14.04 3.85 -0.37
C VAL A 68 -13.29 4.24 -1.65
N ALA A 69 -11.97 4.31 -1.59
CA ALA A 69 -11.11 4.48 -2.75
C ALA A 69 -9.98 3.45 -2.75
N GLU A 70 -9.57 3.05 -3.95
CA GLU A 70 -8.35 2.31 -4.25
C GLU A 70 -7.50 3.16 -5.19
N VAL A 71 -6.26 3.38 -4.80
CA VAL A 71 -5.22 4.08 -5.57
C VAL A 71 -4.22 3.04 -6.04
N GLY A 72 -4.03 2.93 -7.36
CA GLY A 72 -3.28 1.83 -7.97
C GLY A 72 -4.17 0.60 -8.13
N VAL A 73 -4.76 0.44 -9.29
CA VAL A 73 -5.78 -0.59 -9.56
C VAL A 73 -5.20 -1.76 -10.33
N GLN A 74 -4.25 -1.46 -11.23
CA GLN A 74 -3.60 -2.43 -12.09
C GLN A 74 -4.62 -3.39 -12.75
N THR A 75 -4.59 -4.68 -12.41
CA THR A 75 -5.49 -5.68 -13.00
C THR A 75 -6.90 -5.69 -12.41
N GLY A 76 -7.15 -4.97 -11.30
CA GLY A 76 -8.43 -4.91 -10.60
C GLY A 76 -8.76 -6.15 -9.76
N GLU A 77 -7.80 -7.04 -9.53
CA GLU A 77 -8.04 -8.22 -8.68
C GLU A 77 -8.32 -7.83 -7.24
N PHE A 78 -7.55 -6.89 -6.71
CA PHE A 78 -7.78 -6.43 -5.34
C PHE A 78 -9.04 -5.57 -5.23
N SER A 79 -9.36 -4.78 -6.27
CA SER A 79 -10.66 -4.10 -6.36
C SER A 79 -11.84 -5.07 -6.21
N ARG A 80 -11.71 -6.27 -6.80
CA ARG A 80 -12.72 -7.32 -6.68
C ARG A 80 -12.83 -7.85 -5.24
N SER A 81 -11.69 -8.01 -4.55
CA SER A 81 -11.66 -8.36 -3.12
C SER A 81 -12.36 -7.30 -2.27
N ILE A 82 -12.09 -6.01 -2.51
CA ILE A 82 -12.77 -4.91 -1.81
C ILE A 82 -14.28 -4.96 -2.02
N LEU A 83 -14.74 -5.13 -3.26
CA LEU A 83 -16.18 -5.23 -3.59
C LEU A 83 -16.85 -6.40 -2.87
N ASN A 84 -16.22 -7.57 -2.88
CA ASN A 84 -16.79 -8.78 -2.30
C ASN A 84 -16.83 -8.74 -0.76
N ILE A 85 -15.75 -8.28 -0.14
CA ILE A 85 -15.59 -8.30 1.32
C ILE A 85 -16.30 -7.10 1.96
N CYS A 86 -16.04 -5.88 1.49
CA CYS A 86 -16.56 -4.66 2.08
C CYS A 86 -17.96 -4.31 1.58
N SER A 87 -18.38 -4.83 0.40
CA SER A 87 -19.65 -4.50 -0.25
C SER A 87 -19.93 -2.98 -0.21
N PRO A 88 -19.01 -2.14 -0.71
CA PRO A 88 -19.13 -0.70 -0.58
C PRO A 88 -20.35 -0.16 -1.33
N SER A 89 -20.96 0.90 -0.82
CA SER A 89 -22.00 1.62 -1.58
C SER A 89 -21.42 2.35 -2.78
N LYS A 90 -20.15 2.72 -2.68
CA LYS A 90 -19.38 3.29 -3.79
C LYS A 90 -17.88 3.03 -3.58
N ILE A 91 -17.22 2.60 -4.66
CA ILE A 91 -15.75 2.50 -4.73
C ILE A 91 -15.24 3.37 -5.86
N HIS A 92 -14.23 4.17 -5.57
CA HIS A 92 -13.49 4.98 -6.53
C HIS A 92 -12.18 4.27 -6.87
N LEU A 93 -12.06 3.82 -8.12
CA LEU A 93 -10.86 3.18 -8.65
C LEU A 93 -10.03 4.25 -9.35
N ILE A 94 -8.86 4.55 -8.80
CA ILE A 94 -7.98 5.65 -9.23
C ILE A 94 -6.68 5.06 -9.75
N ASP A 95 -6.42 5.23 -11.05
CA ASP A 95 -5.19 4.78 -11.70
C ASP A 95 -4.88 5.66 -12.90
N ILE A 96 -3.61 5.73 -13.29
CA ILE A 96 -3.19 6.46 -14.50
C ILE A 96 -3.55 5.71 -15.79
N ASP A 97 -3.78 4.40 -15.70
CA ASP A 97 -4.08 3.53 -16.85
C ASP A 97 -5.09 2.43 -16.50
N LEU A 98 -6.36 2.78 -16.59
CA LEU A 98 -7.47 1.83 -16.38
C LEU A 98 -7.82 1.06 -17.64
N ARG A 99 -7.41 1.53 -18.84
CA ARG A 99 -7.80 0.94 -20.12
C ARG A 99 -6.97 -0.25 -20.50
N SER A 100 -5.66 -0.17 -20.35
CA SER A 100 -4.75 -1.27 -20.72
C SER A 100 -5.05 -2.56 -19.94
N HIS A 101 -5.63 -2.44 -18.75
CA HIS A 101 -6.02 -3.56 -17.90
C HIS A 101 -7.48 -3.99 -18.04
N SER A 102 -8.22 -3.43 -19.00
CA SER A 102 -9.62 -3.77 -19.27
C SER A 102 -10.55 -3.57 -18.06
N ILE A 103 -10.26 -2.58 -17.23
CA ILE A 103 -11.02 -2.32 -15.98
C ILE A 103 -12.47 -1.96 -16.31
N TYR A 104 -12.71 -1.24 -17.39
CA TYR A 104 -14.06 -0.88 -17.87
C TYR A 104 -14.92 -2.10 -18.15
N GLU A 105 -14.35 -3.14 -18.78
CA GLU A 105 -15.05 -4.37 -19.10
C GLU A 105 -15.25 -5.25 -17.87
N LYS A 106 -14.19 -5.36 -17.03
CA LYS A 106 -14.21 -6.19 -15.81
C LYS A 106 -15.26 -5.73 -14.80
N PHE A 107 -15.50 -4.43 -14.70
CA PHE A 107 -16.42 -3.83 -13.73
C PHE A 107 -17.67 -3.22 -14.38
N GLY A 108 -17.97 -3.54 -15.63
CA GLY A 108 -19.08 -2.93 -16.39
C GLY A 108 -20.44 -2.98 -15.69
N LYS A 109 -20.76 -4.07 -14.99
CA LYS A 109 -22.00 -4.20 -14.22
C LYS A 109 -22.04 -3.23 -13.04
N GLU A 110 -20.96 -3.16 -12.28
CA GLU A 110 -20.83 -2.31 -11.10
C GLU A 110 -20.73 -0.82 -11.48
N ILE A 111 -20.12 -0.51 -12.63
CA ILE A 111 -20.10 0.84 -13.21
C ILE A 111 -21.51 1.27 -13.59
N ASN A 112 -22.25 0.43 -14.32
CA ASN A 112 -23.63 0.71 -14.72
C ASN A 112 -24.59 0.84 -13.52
N ALA A 113 -24.31 0.12 -12.43
CA ALA A 113 -25.03 0.24 -11.16
C ALA A 113 -24.63 1.47 -10.34
N GLY A 114 -23.60 2.24 -10.78
CA GLY A 114 -23.09 3.41 -10.06
C GLY A 114 -22.28 3.10 -8.81
N ILE A 115 -21.92 1.82 -8.58
CA ILE A 115 -21.11 1.37 -7.46
C ILE A 115 -19.63 1.66 -7.70
N VAL A 116 -19.11 1.32 -8.89
CA VAL A 116 -17.73 1.60 -9.31
C VAL A 116 -17.66 2.92 -10.05
N GLN A 117 -16.77 3.79 -9.60
CA GLN A 117 -16.45 5.07 -10.23
C GLN A 117 -14.98 5.05 -10.64
N LEU A 118 -14.70 5.35 -11.91
CA LEU A 118 -13.36 5.32 -12.47
C LEU A 118 -12.76 6.73 -12.55
N GLN A 119 -11.52 6.89 -12.07
CA GLN A 119 -10.73 8.10 -12.21
C GLN A 119 -9.40 7.72 -12.88
N GLU A 120 -9.31 7.91 -14.21
CA GLU A 120 -8.11 7.64 -14.99
C GLU A 120 -7.22 8.90 -15.03
N GLU A 121 -6.49 9.11 -13.95
CA GLU A 121 -5.62 10.28 -13.75
C GLU A 121 -4.64 10.05 -12.60
N ASP A 122 -3.70 11.00 -12.42
CA ASP A 122 -2.79 11.02 -11.27
C ASP A 122 -3.57 10.98 -9.94
N SER A 123 -3.16 10.09 -9.04
CA SER A 123 -3.85 9.80 -7.78
C SER A 123 -4.02 11.02 -6.89
N SER A 124 -2.95 11.80 -6.73
CA SER A 124 -2.98 12.99 -5.89
C SER A 124 -3.89 14.08 -6.47
N SER A 125 -3.99 14.17 -7.79
CA SER A 125 -4.90 15.07 -8.49
C SER A 125 -6.34 14.63 -8.34
N ALA A 126 -6.61 13.33 -8.46
CA ALA A 126 -7.93 12.75 -8.25
C ALA A 126 -8.42 12.95 -6.81
N LEU A 127 -7.59 12.58 -5.82
CA LEU A 127 -7.94 12.68 -4.40
C LEU A 127 -8.28 14.11 -3.97
N LYS A 128 -7.56 15.11 -4.47
CA LYS A 128 -7.83 16.54 -4.15
C LYS A 128 -9.22 17.03 -4.55
N LYS A 129 -9.87 16.37 -5.52
CA LYS A 129 -11.22 16.75 -5.99
C LYS A 129 -12.33 16.33 -5.04
N PHE A 130 -12.07 15.39 -4.13
CA PHE A 130 -13.05 14.93 -3.17
C PHE A 130 -13.17 15.89 -1.96
N PRO A 131 -14.35 15.98 -1.34
CA PRO A 131 -14.51 16.74 -0.11
C PRO A 131 -13.75 16.09 1.05
N ASP A 132 -13.45 16.87 2.07
CA ASP A 132 -12.85 16.33 3.30
C ASP A 132 -13.83 15.39 4.02
N SER A 133 -13.31 14.40 4.72
CA SER A 133 -14.07 13.38 5.45
C SER A 133 -15.08 12.61 4.57
N PHE A 134 -14.72 12.32 3.34
CA PHE A 134 -15.57 11.64 2.36
C PHE A 134 -15.49 10.12 2.44
N PHE A 135 -14.27 9.57 2.52
CA PHE A 135 -14.02 8.14 2.46
C PHE A 135 -14.05 7.47 3.83
N ASP A 136 -14.64 6.27 3.90
CA ASP A 136 -14.53 5.38 5.05
C ASP A 136 -13.13 4.76 5.11
N PHE A 137 -12.51 4.46 3.96
CA PHE A 137 -11.08 4.19 3.84
C PHE A 137 -10.55 4.53 2.44
N ILE A 138 -9.24 4.74 2.35
CA ILE A 138 -8.47 4.81 1.11
C ILE A 138 -7.39 3.73 1.19
N TYR A 139 -7.36 2.82 0.21
CA TYR A 139 -6.30 1.85 0.02
C TYR A 139 -5.30 2.40 -0.99
N ILE A 140 -4.03 2.49 -0.60
CA ILE A 140 -2.95 3.11 -1.37
C ILE A 140 -1.97 2.01 -1.81
N ASP A 141 -1.96 1.73 -3.10
CA ASP A 141 -1.19 0.68 -3.79
C ASP A 141 -0.66 1.21 -5.15
N GLY A 142 -0.23 2.47 -5.18
CA GLY A 142 0.25 3.12 -6.41
C GLY A 142 1.77 3.15 -6.51
N ASP A 143 2.35 4.35 -6.63
CA ASP A 143 3.80 4.54 -6.66
C ASP A 143 4.41 4.33 -5.25
N HIS A 144 5.15 3.23 -5.06
CA HIS A 144 5.79 2.87 -3.80
C HIS A 144 7.06 3.67 -3.48
N SER A 145 7.46 4.61 -4.33
CA SER A 145 8.53 5.54 -3.99
C SER A 145 8.11 6.44 -2.82
N TYR A 146 9.08 6.92 -2.03
CA TYR A 146 8.78 7.86 -0.94
C TYR A 146 7.97 9.08 -1.42
N ASN A 147 8.33 9.65 -2.57
CA ASN A 147 7.65 10.81 -3.10
C ASN A 147 6.22 10.51 -3.57
N GLY A 148 5.99 9.33 -4.17
CA GLY A 148 4.66 8.87 -4.58
C GLY A 148 3.74 8.71 -3.38
N VAL A 149 4.14 7.89 -2.41
CA VAL A 149 3.35 7.65 -1.18
C VAL A 149 3.11 8.95 -0.41
N LYS A 150 4.12 9.83 -0.30
CA LYS A 150 3.97 11.13 0.40
C LYS A 150 2.94 12.02 -0.28
N LYS A 151 2.93 12.08 -1.61
CA LYS A 151 1.91 12.84 -2.37
C LYS A 151 0.50 12.31 -2.14
N ASP A 152 0.33 10.98 -2.13
CA ASP A 152 -0.97 10.35 -1.90
C ASP A 152 -1.45 10.57 -0.46
N ILE A 153 -0.56 10.49 0.51
CA ILE A 153 -0.84 10.86 1.91
C ILE A 153 -1.34 12.30 2.00
N GLU A 154 -0.61 13.25 1.46
CA GLU A 154 -0.97 14.68 1.55
C GLU A 154 -2.30 14.99 0.83
N ALA A 155 -2.60 14.29 -0.25
CA ALA A 155 -3.86 14.44 -0.96
C ALA A 155 -5.03 13.73 -0.26
N GLY A 156 -4.78 12.57 0.37
CA GLY A 156 -5.80 11.66 0.90
C GLY A 156 -6.11 11.84 2.38
N LYS A 157 -5.14 12.27 3.21
CA LYS A 157 -5.29 12.28 4.67
C LYS A 157 -6.47 13.11 5.19
N SER A 158 -6.84 14.21 4.52
CA SER A 158 -8.03 14.99 4.88
C SER A 158 -9.33 14.39 4.34
N LYS A 159 -9.23 13.54 3.32
CA LYS A 159 -10.40 12.95 2.63
C LYS A 159 -10.98 11.76 3.38
N VAL A 160 -10.22 11.17 4.29
CA VAL A 160 -10.69 10.09 5.15
C VAL A 160 -11.47 10.66 6.32
N LYS A 161 -12.60 10.03 6.65
CA LYS A 161 -13.43 10.34 7.82
C LYS A 161 -12.61 10.21 9.11
N LYS A 162 -13.08 10.85 10.18
CA LYS A 162 -12.41 10.80 11.49
C LYS A 162 -12.14 9.36 11.96
N ASP A 163 -13.12 8.47 11.77
CA ASP A 163 -13.02 7.05 12.15
C ASP A 163 -12.60 6.15 10.97
N GLY A 164 -12.22 6.74 9.84
CA GLY A 164 -11.80 6.03 8.64
C GLY A 164 -10.32 5.65 8.67
N PHE A 165 -9.88 4.96 7.62
CA PHE A 165 -8.52 4.41 7.54
C PHE A 165 -7.80 4.86 6.28
N LEU A 166 -6.51 5.15 6.42
CA LEU A 166 -5.56 5.01 5.33
C LEU A 166 -4.94 3.62 5.43
N ILE A 167 -4.98 2.87 4.34
CA ILE A 167 -4.41 1.53 4.25
C ILE A 167 -3.32 1.56 3.19
N PHE A 168 -2.14 1.08 3.53
CA PHE A 168 -0.99 1.10 2.64
C PHE A 168 -0.58 -0.33 2.32
N ASN A 169 -0.49 -0.61 1.03
CA ASN A 169 0.15 -1.82 0.54
C ASN A 169 1.67 -1.73 0.68
N ASP A 170 2.29 -2.87 0.75
CA ASP A 170 3.74 -3.03 0.68
C ASP A 170 4.53 -2.19 1.68
N TYR A 171 4.11 -2.24 2.96
CA TYR A 171 4.85 -1.65 4.08
C TYR A 171 6.17 -2.40 4.30
N THR A 172 7.09 -2.18 3.39
CA THR A 172 8.45 -2.76 3.37
C THR A 172 9.48 -1.70 2.97
N TYR A 173 10.76 -1.95 3.27
CA TYR A 173 11.86 -1.11 2.80
C TYR A 173 12.38 -1.49 1.42
N TRP A 174 12.12 -2.72 1.01
CA TRP A 174 12.73 -3.27 -0.20
C TRP A 174 11.74 -4.20 -0.91
N SER A 175 11.64 -4.04 -2.21
CA SER A 175 10.91 -4.94 -3.07
C SER A 175 11.85 -6.03 -3.61
N PRO A 176 11.72 -7.29 -3.19
CA PRO A 176 12.51 -8.38 -3.76
C PRO A 176 12.13 -8.70 -5.21
N CYS A 177 10.90 -8.39 -5.63
CA CYS A 177 10.45 -8.65 -7.00
C CYS A 177 10.93 -7.58 -7.97
N GLU A 178 10.98 -6.32 -7.54
CA GLU A 178 11.42 -5.19 -8.37
C GLU A 178 12.88 -4.82 -8.16
N CYS A 179 13.53 -5.40 -7.15
CA CYS A 179 14.92 -5.12 -6.75
C CYS A 179 15.19 -3.64 -6.48
N MET A 180 14.25 -2.95 -5.79
CA MET A 180 14.37 -1.53 -5.49
C MET A 180 13.90 -1.19 -4.09
N GLU A 181 14.33 -0.02 -3.60
CA GLU A 181 13.86 0.52 -2.34
C GLU A 181 12.44 1.05 -2.45
N TYR A 182 11.64 0.77 -1.41
CA TYR A 182 10.31 1.33 -1.22
C TYR A 182 10.32 2.40 -0.12
N GLY A 183 9.58 3.47 -0.33
CA GLY A 183 9.45 4.59 0.60
C GLY A 183 8.24 4.51 1.52
N VAL A 184 7.47 3.43 1.46
CA VAL A 184 6.18 3.28 2.17
C VAL A 184 6.38 3.39 3.68
N ILE A 185 7.34 2.65 4.26
CA ILE A 185 7.65 2.71 5.70
C ILE A 185 8.02 4.14 6.13
N GLN A 186 8.84 4.83 5.34
CA GLN A 186 9.25 6.18 5.67
C GLN A 186 8.05 7.13 5.72
N ALA A 187 7.25 7.16 4.65
CA ALA A 187 6.13 8.09 4.53
C ALA A 187 5.04 7.83 5.58
N VAL A 188 4.72 6.56 5.85
CA VAL A 188 3.72 6.17 6.87
C VAL A 188 4.20 6.50 8.28
N ASN A 189 5.49 6.22 8.59
CA ASN A 189 6.03 6.51 9.90
C ASN A 189 6.12 8.01 10.18
N GLU A 190 6.46 8.82 9.17
CA GLU A 190 6.41 10.28 9.27
C GLU A 190 4.98 10.76 9.59
N LEU A 191 3.98 10.28 8.85
CA LEU A 191 2.58 10.64 9.11
C LEU A 191 2.15 10.28 10.54
N CYS A 192 2.49 9.09 11.02
CA CYS A 192 2.18 8.68 12.39
C CYS A 192 2.84 9.59 13.43
N ARG A 193 4.04 10.09 13.17
CA ARG A 193 4.79 10.92 14.11
C ARG A 193 4.42 12.39 14.09
N GLU A 194 4.04 12.91 12.93
CA GLU A 194 3.79 14.33 12.71
C GLU A 194 2.32 14.71 12.95
N ASP A 195 1.37 13.85 12.54
CA ASP A 195 -0.05 14.20 12.41
C ASP A 195 -1.01 13.38 13.30
N ASP A 196 -0.54 12.83 14.41
CA ASP A 196 -1.39 12.10 15.39
C ASP A 196 -2.13 10.88 14.82
N TRP A 197 -1.47 10.12 13.96
CA TRP A 197 -1.96 8.84 13.47
C TRP A 197 -1.34 7.67 14.21
N LYS A 198 -2.05 6.52 14.22
CA LYS A 198 -1.53 5.27 14.77
C LYS A 198 -1.89 4.08 13.91
N MET A 199 -1.04 3.08 13.97
CA MET A 199 -1.27 1.78 13.34
C MET A 199 -2.34 1.02 14.13
N ILE A 200 -3.37 0.56 13.45
CA ILE A 200 -4.47 -0.22 14.01
C ILE A 200 -4.37 -1.68 13.58
N TYR A 201 -4.01 -1.91 12.31
CA TYR A 201 -3.83 -3.25 11.77
C TYR A 201 -2.50 -3.33 11.04
N PHE A 202 -1.83 -4.45 11.21
CA PHE A 202 -0.65 -4.86 10.46
C PHE A 202 -0.94 -6.26 9.91
N ALA A 203 -0.86 -6.44 8.61
CA ALA A 203 -1.10 -7.72 7.96
C ALA A 203 0.16 -8.24 7.29
N PHE A 204 0.40 -9.55 7.45
CA PHE A 204 1.46 -10.22 6.72
C PHE A 204 1.09 -10.38 5.24
N GLY A 205 2.12 -10.36 4.40
CA GLY A 205 2.03 -10.69 2.99
C GLY A 205 3.14 -11.62 2.57
N TYR A 206 3.06 -12.14 1.34
CA TYR A 206 4.12 -12.96 0.77
C TYR A 206 5.41 -12.15 0.63
N TYR A 207 6.56 -12.78 0.79
CA TYR A 207 7.88 -12.17 0.63
C TYR A 207 8.12 -10.92 1.50
N MET A 208 7.45 -10.82 2.64
CA MET A 208 7.52 -9.66 3.56
C MET A 208 6.87 -8.37 3.00
N TYR A 209 6.08 -8.45 1.97
CA TYR A 209 5.18 -7.39 1.56
C TYR A 209 4.02 -7.32 2.55
N CYS A 210 4.13 -6.45 3.54
CA CYS A 210 3.13 -6.31 4.59
C CYS A 210 2.22 -5.13 4.29
N ASP A 211 0.97 -5.22 4.75
CA ASP A 211 0.04 -4.11 4.67
C ASP A 211 -0.19 -3.49 6.04
N VAL A 212 -0.44 -2.21 6.08
CA VAL A 212 -0.79 -1.51 7.33
C VAL A 212 -2.02 -0.64 7.16
N ALA A 213 -2.89 -0.65 8.15
CA ALA A 213 -4.01 0.26 8.24
C ALA A 213 -3.81 1.20 9.43
N ILE A 214 -3.80 2.49 9.15
CA ILE A 214 -3.63 3.54 10.15
C ILE A 214 -4.89 4.40 10.28
N ARG A 215 -5.10 4.97 11.46
CA ARG A 215 -6.22 5.85 11.77
C ARG A 215 -5.77 6.98 12.68
N ARG A 216 -6.47 8.12 12.61
CA ARG A 216 -6.27 9.22 13.57
C ARG A 216 -6.57 8.78 15.00
N ARG A 217 -5.80 9.28 15.96
CA ARG A 217 -6.04 9.08 17.39
C ARG A 217 -7.17 9.93 17.90
#